data_66fb48617996f3458b4048b167db2ce3
#
_entry.id   66fb48617996f3458b4048b167db2ce3
#
_cell.length_a   1.000
_cell.length_b   1.000
_cell.length_c   1.000
_cell.angle_alpha   90.00
_cell.angle_beta   90.00
_cell.angle_gamma   90.00
#
_symmetry.space_group_name_H-M   'P 1'
#
loop_
_entity.id
_entity.type
_entity.pdbx_description
1 polymer ?
#
loop_
_entity_poly.entity_id
_entity_poly.type
_entity_poly.pdbx_seq_one_letter_code
_entity_poly.pdbx_strand_id
1 'polypeptide(L)'
;MTLAKENEIQNIAEEIMADYQNDRPVDQRDVSTQIDEKAILDVLQKLLRILYPGYYRRKSYTPHDDYRNLSFFLEEIVFKLTRQIVGVFRSLPEYAHVDEPVIQREAQQRVFAFLHRIPKMRDYVNSDLEAGFDGDPAAKSREEIVLAYPGLLAITIYRIAHELFLLKVPLIPRMMTEYGHSETGVDIHPGATIGRYFFIDHATGVVVGETAVIGDHVKLYQGVTIGALSTRGGQKLKGAKRHPTIENNVTIYSGASILGGETVVGHDSVIGGNSFITRSIKPGTRVSIKNQELQIDERDGTSFKEKEIAPGTWFYTI
;
A
#
# COMPACT_ATOMS: atom_id res chain seq x y z
N MET A 1 4.46 41.34 -22.64
CA MET A 1 3.50 40.47 -23.36
C MET A 1 2.73 41.33 -24.33
N THR A 2 2.48 40.91 -25.59
CA THR A 2 1.71 41.72 -26.55
C THR A 2 0.22 41.66 -26.23
N LEU A 3 -0.52 42.77 -26.38
CA LEU A 3 -1.98 42.89 -26.17
C LEU A 3 -2.77 41.73 -26.84
N ALA A 4 -2.37 41.26 -28.01
CA ALA A 4 -2.97 40.17 -28.72
C ALA A 4 -2.87 38.84 -27.94
N LYS A 5 -1.77 38.60 -27.21
CA LYS A 5 -1.56 37.41 -26.39
C LYS A 5 -2.39 37.42 -25.08
N GLU A 6 -2.60 38.63 -24.55
CA GLU A 6 -3.46 38.81 -23.36
C GLU A 6 -4.94 38.54 -23.69
N ASN A 7 -5.40 39.09 -24.83
CA ASN A 7 -6.76 38.85 -25.31
C ASN A 7 -7.02 37.33 -25.59
N GLU A 8 -6.04 36.64 -26.18
CA GLU A 8 -6.16 35.21 -26.46
C GLU A 8 -6.25 34.36 -25.16
N ILE A 9 -5.42 34.72 -24.17
CA ILE A 9 -5.49 34.05 -22.85
C ILE A 9 -6.86 34.29 -22.19
N GLN A 10 -7.40 35.51 -22.30
CA GLN A 10 -8.71 35.83 -21.75
C GLN A 10 -9.82 35.03 -22.43
N ASN A 11 -9.84 34.92 -23.74
CA ASN A 11 -10.80 34.14 -24.49
C ASN A 11 -10.75 32.63 -24.08
N ILE A 12 -9.54 32.07 -24.00
CA ILE A 12 -9.34 30.68 -23.54
C ILE A 12 -9.88 30.49 -22.10
N ALA A 13 -9.61 31.47 -21.21
CA ALA A 13 -10.11 31.39 -19.84
C ALA A 13 -11.65 31.47 -19.79
N GLU A 14 -12.29 32.27 -20.62
CA GLU A 14 -13.75 32.35 -20.70
C GLU A 14 -14.36 31.05 -21.23
N GLU A 15 -13.75 30.43 -22.26
CA GLU A 15 -14.17 29.12 -22.77
C GLU A 15 -14.07 28.03 -21.69
N ILE A 16 -12.96 27.96 -20.96
CA ILE A 16 -12.76 27.02 -19.87
C ILE A 16 -13.77 27.26 -18.73
N MET A 17 -14.00 28.53 -18.36
CA MET A 17 -14.98 28.88 -17.34
C MET A 17 -16.41 28.50 -17.72
N ALA A 18 -16.76 28.65 -19.01
CA ALA A 18 -18.04 28.19 -19.53
C ALA A 18 -18.15 26.66 -19.48
N ASP A 19 -17.07 25.94 -19.81
CA ASP A 19 -17.03 24.48 -19.73
C ASP A 19 -17.19 23.98 -18.29
N TYR A 20 -16.65 24.67 -17.31
CA TYR A 20 -16.84 24.33 -15.88
C TYR A 20 -18.31 24.42 -15.40
N GLN A 21 -19.23 25.03 -16.16
CA GLN A 21 -20.66 25.09 -15.79
C GLN A 21 -21.40 23.79 -16.10
N ASN A 22 -20.75 22.80 -16.72
CA ASN A 22 -21.38 21.53 -17.08
C ASN A 22 -21.65 20.58 -15.91
N ASP A 23 -21.21 20.92 -14.70
CA ASP A 23 -21.44 20.17 -13.43
C ASP A 23 -21.10 18.67 -13.55
N ARG A 24 -19.96 18.38 -14.15
CA ARG A 24 -19.47 17.01 -14.31
C ARG A 24 -18.79 16.51 -13.02
N PRO A 25 -18.65 15.20 -12.81
CA PRO A 25 -17.94 14.66 -11.62
C PRO A 25 -16.51 15.17 -11.42
N VAL A 26 -15.87 15.71 -12.46
CA VAL A 26 -14.54 16.36 -12.37
C VAL A 26 -14.60 17.83 -11.93
N ASP A 27 -15.80 18.43 -11.93
CA ASP A 27 -16.00 19.86 -11.67
C ASP A 27 -16.32 20.12 -10.18
N GLN A 28 -15.48 19.62 -9.26
CA GLN A 28 -15.67 19.85 -7.82
C GLN A 28 -15.15 21.21 -7.40
N ARG A 29 -16.07 22.16 -7.17
CA ARG A 29 -15.76 23.56 -6.81
C ARG A 29 -15.99 23.91 -5.34
N ASP A 30 -16.58 23.02 -4.56
CA ASP A 30 -16.81 23.27 -3.14
C ASP A 30 -15.51 23.14 -2.36
N VAL A 31 -14.95 24.30 -2.00
CA VAL A 31 -13.69 24.42 -1.26
C VAL A 31 -13.87 23.94 0.20
N SER A 32 -15.10 23.87 0.72
CA SER A 32 -15.37 23.46 2.10
C SER A 32 -15.10 21.97 2.35
N THR A 33 -15.13 21.16 1.29
CA THR A 33 -14.85 19.71 1.30
C THR A 33 -13.43 19.38 0.81
N GLN A 34 -12.61 20.38 0.58
CA GLN A 34 -11.29 20.20 -0.02
C GLN A 34 -10.33 19.49 0.94
N ILE A 35 -9.86 18.32 0.52
CA ILE A 35 -8.87 17.53 1.25
C ILE A 35 -7.49 18.01 0.85
N ASP A 36 -6.67 18.33 1.85
CA ASP A 36 -5.29 18.76 1.66
C ASP A 36 -4.36 17.54 1.71
N GLU A 37 -3.94 17.06 0.53
CA GLU A 37 -2.99 15.97 0.39
C GLU A 37 -1.68 16.25 1.15
N LYS A 38 -1.17 17.49 1.10
CA LYS A 38 0.07 17.85 1.80
C LYS A 38 -0.07 17.73 3.31
N ALA A 39 -1.24 18.06 3.86
CA ALA A 39 -1.52 17.87 5.28
C ALA A 39 -1.54 16.39 5.66
N ILE A 40 -2.10 15.52 4.81
CA ILE A 40 -2.11 14.07 5.01
C ILE A 40 -0.69 13.50 4.97
N LEU A 41 0.12 13.91 3.99
CA LEU A 41 1.51 13.48 3.87
C LEU A 41 2.37 13.98 5.04
N ASP A 42 2.14 15.19 5.54
CA ASP A 42 2.83 15.69 6.73
C ASP A 42 2.47 14.88 8.00
N VAL A 43 1.20 14.48 8.15
CA VAL A 43 0.77 13.56 9.20
C VAL A 43 1.49 12.21 9.07
N LEU A 44 1.53 11.64 7.86
CA LEU A 44 2.22 10.37 7.59
C LEU A 44 3.71 10.45 7.95
N GLN A 45 4.40 11.52 7.58
CA GLN A 45 5.82 11.73 7.92
C GLN A 45 6.05 11.83 9.44
N LYS A 46 5.12 12.44 10.20
CA LYS A 46 5.19 12.48 11.66
C LYS A 46 4.96 11.09 12.26
N LEU A 47 4.02 10.32 11.73
CA LEU A 47 3.77 8.94 12.17
C LEU A 47 4.98 8.05 11.94
N LEU A 48 5.66 8.16 10.79
CA LEU A 48 6.92 7.44 10.54
C LEU A 48 8.00 7.77 11.59
N ARG A 49 8.12 9.04 12.00
CA ARG A 49 9.05 9.45 13.07
C ARG A 49 8.68 8.88 14.43
N ILE A 50 7.38 8.73 14.73
CA ILE A 50 6.90 8.12 15.97
C ILE A 50 7.12 6.60 15.95
N LEU A 51 6.91 5.95 14.82
CA LEU A 51 7.12 4.51 14.68
C LEU A 51 8.59 4.13 14.73
N TYR A 52 9.47 4.95 14.17
CA TYR A 52 10.91 4.76 14.11
C TYR A 52 11.66 5.87 14.89
N PRO A 53 11.57 5.92 16.22
CA PRO A 53 12.25 6.93 17.01
C PRO A 53 13.76 6.81 16.81
N GLY A 54 14.36 7.90 16.33
CA GLY A 54 15.80 7.93 16.06
C GLY A 54 16.20 7.88 14.61
N TYR A 55 15.37 7.37 13.70
CA TYR A 55 15.73 7.28 12.28
C TYR A 55 15.34 8.56 11.50
N TYR A 56 14.16 8.92 11.30
CA TYR A 56 13.73 10.06 10.48
C TYR A 56 13.90 11.44 11.15
N ARG A 57 15.04 11.67 11.85
CA ARG A 57 15.31 12.89 12.65
C ARG A 57 15.81 14.07 11.81
N ARG A 58 15.44 15.31 12.23
CA ARG A 58 16.15 16.52 11.81
C ARG A 58 17.47 16.64 12.60
N LYS A 59 18.53 17.25 12.01
CA LYS A 59 19.86 17.41 12.60
C LYS A 59 19.91 18.17 13.95
N SER A 60 18.85 18.89 14.33
CA SER A 60 18.79 19.73 15.55
C SER A 60 18.12 19.04 16.76
N TYR A 61 18.00 17.73 16.74
CA TYR A 61 17.29 16.98 17.77
C TYR A 61 18.20 16.64 18.96
N THR A 62 17.78 16.99 20.19
CA THR A 62 18.45 16.58 21.43
C THR A 62 17.61 15.53 22.17
N PRO A 63 18.20 14.43 22.69
CA PRO A 63 17.46 13.35 23.36
C PRO A 63 16.66 13.77 24.60
N HIS A 64 17.00 14.88 25.24
CA HIS A 64 16.32 15.38 26.44
C HIS A 64 14.90 15.94 26.17
N ASP A 65 14.52 16.12 24.90
CA ASP A 65 13.23 16.68 24.51
C ASP A 65 12.24 15.65 23.96
N ASP A 66 12.51 14.34 24.12
CA ASP A 66 11.72 13.27 23.50
C ASP A 66 10.21 13.36 23.84
N TYR A 67 9.88 13.56 25.11
CA TYR A 67 8.46 13.68 25.52
C TYR A 67 7.80 14.93 24.94
N ARG A 68 8.48 16.06 24.98
CA ARG A 68 7.96 17.34 24.46
C ARG A 68 7.78 17.29 22.95
N ASN A 69 8.73 16.72 22.23
CA ASN A 69 8.65 16.55 20.78
C ASN A 69 7.53 15.57 20.38
N LEU A 70 7.36 14.48 21.12
CA LEU A 70 6.27 13.53 20.91
C LEU A 70 4.91 14.20 21.14
N SER A 71 4.73 14.93 22.24
CA SER A 71 3.49 15.65 22.53
C SER A 71 3.16 16.65 21.42
N PHE A 72 4.15 17.41 20.96
CA PHE A 72 3.97 18.35 19.86
C PHE A 72 3.55 17.64 18.55
N PHE A 73 4.18 16.52 18.19
CA PHE A 73 3.77 15.75 17.01
C PHE A 73 2.34 15.20 17.15
N LEU A 74 1.98 14.71 18.32
CA LEU A 74 0.63 14.20 18.57
C LEU A 74 -0.43 15.32 18.47
N GLU A 75 -0.16 16.50 19.01
CA GLU A 75 -1.04 17.67 18.89
C GLU A 75 -1.24 18.08 17.43
N GLU A 76 -0.15 18.16 16.64
CA GLU A 76 -0.24 18.46 15.22
C GLU A 76 -1.00 17.39 14.43
N ILE A 77 -0.77 16.11 14.73
CA ILE A 77 -1.51 14.99 14.11
C ILE A 77 -3.00 15.10 14.44
N VAL A 78 -3.35 15.28 15.72
CA VAL A 78 -4.75 15.44 16.15
C VAL A 78 -5.40 16.59 15.39
N PHE A 79 -4.77 17.75 15.33
CA PHE A 79 -5.32 18.91 14.66
C PHE A 79 -5.49 18.67 13.14
N LYS A 80 -4.43 18.25 12.44
CA LYS A 80 -4.45 18.11 10.99
C LYS A 80 -5.33 16.95 10.55
N LEU A 81 -5.18 15.77 11.15
CA LEU A 81 -5.93 14.58 10.76
C LEU A 81 -7.41 14.73 11.05
N THR A 82 -7.80 15.32 12.21
CA THR A 82 -9.21 15.61 12.52
C THR A 82 -9.80 16.51 11.44
N ARG A 83 -9.12 17.59 11.06
CA ARG A 83 -9.58 18.51 10.02
C ARG A 83 -9.80 17.82 8.67
N GLN A 84 -8.87 16.93 8.27
CA GLN A 84 -9.00 16.18 7.03
C GLN A 84 -10.17 15.19 7.08
N ILE A 85 -10.36 14.48 8.20
CA ILE A 85 -11.50 13.55 8.38
C ILE A 85 -12.82 14.31 8.32
N VAL A 86 -12.92 15.47 8.96
CA VAL A 86 -14.12 16.34 8.90
C VAL A 86 -14.40 16.72 7.43
N GLY A 87 -13.40 17.15 6.67
CA GLY A 87 -13.55 17.45 5.25
C GLY A 87 -14.11 16.28 4.45
N VAL A 88 -13.57 15.06 4.68
CA VAL A 88 -14.08 13.85 4.03
C VAL A 88 -15.52 13.55 4.45
N PHE A 89 -15.85 13.64 5.74
CA PHE A 89 -17.21 13.36 6.21
C PHE A 89 -18.23 14.28 5.58
N ARG A 90 -17.94 15.58 5.46
CA ARG A 90 -18.83 16.55 4.81
C ARG A 90 -19.12 16.22 3.34
N SER A 91 -18.20 15.54 2.65
CA SER A 91 -18.41 15.12 1.26
C SER A 91 -19.29 13.86 1.12
N LEU A 92 -19.63 13.20 2.23
CA LEU A 92 -20.41 11.97 2.23
C LEU A 92 -21.90 12.24 2.43
N PRO A 93 -22.80 11.61 1.67
CA PRO A 93 -24.25 11.81 1.79
C PRO A 93 -24.80 11.56 3.19
N GLU A 94 -24.24 10.60 3.93
CA GLU A 94 -24.64 10.28 5.29
C GLU A 94 -24.42 11.40 6.31
N TYR A 95 -23.53 12.35 6.01
CA TYR A 95 -23.25 13.51 6.86
C TYR A 95 -23.90 14.80 6.37
N ALA A 96 -24.66 14.79 5.28
CA ALA A 96 -25.26 16.00 4.67
C ALA A 96 -26.15 16.81 5.63
N HIS A 97 -26.75 16.14 6.65
CA HIS A 97 -27.66 16.76 7.61
C HIS A 97 -27.16 16.64 9.06
N VAL A 98 -25.88 16.31 9.24
CA VAL A 98 -25.28 16.17 10.58
C VAL A 98 -24.66 17.49 11.01
N ASP A 99 -24.95 17.91 12.24
CA ASP A 99 -24.41 19.14 12.81
C ASP A 99 -22.89 19.12 12.91
N GLU A 100 -22.26 20.24 12.58
CA GLU A 100 -20.80 20.40 12.56
C GLU A 100 -20.11 19.96 13.87
N PRO A 101 -20.60 20.30 15.08
CA PRO A 101 -19.97 19.85 16.32
C PRO A 101 -19.99 18.32 16.51
N VAL A 102 -20.98 17.63 15.91
CA VAL A 102 -21.08 16.16 15.95
C VAL A 102 -20.02 15.55 15.03
N ILE A 103 -19.92 16.05 13.80
CA ILE A 103 -18.89 15.62 12.82
C ILE A 103 -17.50 15.80 13.42
N GLN A 104 -17.23 16.97 13.97
CA GLN A 104 -15.95 17.29 14.61
C GLN A 104 -15.61 16.33 15.75
N ARG A 105 -16.57 16.04 16.62
CA ARG A 105 -16.38 15.11 17.74
C ARG A 105 -16.11 13.69 17.25
N GLU A 106 -16.86 13.22 16.27
CA GLU A 106 -16.68 11.87 15.70
C GLU A 106 -15.32 11.73 15.03
N ALA A 107 -14.91 12.71 14.24
CA ALA A 107 -13.58 12.72 13.61
C ALA A 107 -12.47 12.67 14.65
N GLN A 108 -12.56 13.50 15.71
CA GLN A 108 -11.56 13.54 16.78
C GLN A 108 -11.52 12.22 17.57
N GLN A 109 -12.66 11.59 17.84
CA GLN A 109 -12.70 10.27 18.48
C GLN A 109 -11.97 9.20 17.65
N ARG A 110 -12.15 9.21 16.33
CA ARG A 110 -11.42 8.28 15.44
C ARG A 110 -9.91 8.54 15.48
N VAL A 111 -9.49 9.80 15.50
CA VAL A 111 -8.07 10.15 15.61
C VAL A 111 -7.48 9.65 16.93
N PHE A 112 -8.13 9.87 18.06
CA PHE A 112 -7.64 9.37 19.35
C PHE A 112 -7.61 7.84 19.39
N ALA A 113 -8.67 7.18 18.90
CA ALA A 113 -8.69 5.72 18.80
C ALA A 113 -7.55 5.18 17.93
N PHE A 114 -7.20 5.87 16.85
CA PHE A 114 -6.06 5.56 16.00
C PHE A 114 -4.73 5.74 16.75
N LEU A 115 -4.53 6.85 17.42
CA LEU A 115 -3.29 7.13 18.15
C LEU A 115 -3.03 6.12 19.28
N HIS A 116 -4.07 5.63 19.94
CA HIS A 116 -3.95 4.54 20.92
C HIS A 116 -3.48 3.21 20.32
N ARG A 117 -3.54 3.05 19.00
CA ARG A 117 -3.03 1.85 18.30
C ARG A 117 -1.56 1.91 17.94
N ILE A 118 -0.88 3.05 18.13
CA ILE A 118 0.55 3.22 17.82
C ILE A 118 1.44 2.14 18.46
N PRO A 119 1.31 1.79 19.75
CA PRO A 119 2.13 0.74 20.33
C PRO A 119 1.99 -0.61 19.60
N LYS A 120 0.75 -1.00 19.27
CA LYS A 120 0.48 -2.21 18.48
C LYS A 120 1.12 -2.13 17.09
N MET A 121 0.99 -0.99 16.39
CA MET A 121 1.62 -0.80 15.08
C MET A 121 3.14 -0.94 15.16
N ARG A 122 3.77 -0.42 16.22
CA ARG A 122 5.21 -0.57 16.45
C ARG A 122 5.63 -2.05 16.61
N ASP A 123 4.83 -2.85 17.31
CA ASP A 123 5.09 -4.29 17.43
C ASP A 123 5.04 -5.00 16.07
N TYR A 124 4.08 -4.64 15.21
CA TYR A 124 4.00 -5.19 13.84
C TYR A 124 5.19 -4.76 13.00
N VAL A 125 5.48 -3.46 12.96
CA VAL A 125 6.61 -2.92 12.20
C VAL A 125 7.95 -3.51 12.65
N ASN A 126 8.13 -3.72 13.96
CA ASN A 126 9.32 -4.40 14.48
C ASN A 126 9.40 -5.85 13.99
N SER A 127 8.28 -6.58 13.97
CA SER A 127 8.28 -7.95 13.44
C SER A 127 8.59 -7.99 11.93
N ASP A 128 8.11 -7.01 11.17
CA ASP A 128 8.38 -6.91 9.72
C ASP A 128 9.86 -6.53 9.45
N LEU A 129 10.46 -5.70 10.30
CA LEU A 129 11.90 -5.40 10.26
C LEU A 129 12.75 -6.64 10.52
N GLU A 130 12.41 -7.42 11.56
CA GLU A 130 13.11 -8.69 11.86
C GLU A 130 12.99 -9.67 10.71
N ALA A 131 11.79 -9.81 10.12
CA ALA A 131 11.59 -10.68 8.95
C ALA A 131 12.46 -10.25 7.75
N GLY A 132 12.63 -8.95 7.55
CA GLY A 132 13.53 -8.42 6.53
C GLY A 132 14.99 -8.75 6.80
N PHE A 133 15.44 -8.62 8.05
CA PHE A 133 16.80 -8.92 8.45
C PHE A 133 17.13 -10.41 8.36
N ASP A 134 16.22 -11.26 8.82
CA ASP A 134 16.39 -12.71 8.76
C ASP A 134 16.22 -13.28 7.33
N GLY A 135 15.42 -12.59 6.51
CA GLY A 135 15.05 -13.07 5.17
C GLY A 135 15.98 -12.62 4.04
N ASP A 136 16.84 -11.62 4.24
CA ASP A 136 17.80 -11.12 3.25
C ASP A 136 19.24 -11.27 3.72
N PRO A 137 20.00 -12.24 3.18
CA PRO A 137 21.42 -12.41 3.56
C PRO A 137 22.32 -11.24 3.14
N ALA A 138 21.87 -10.32 2.28
CA ALA A 138 22.62 -9.13 1.89
C ALA A 138 22.47 -7.99 2.91
N ALA A 139 21.48 -8.01 3.77
CA ALA A 139 21.25 -6.98 4.79
C ALA A 139 22.36 -7.00 5.85
N LYS A 140 23.10 -5.91 5.97
CA LYS A 140 24.21 -5.79 6.93
C LYS A 140 23.74 -5.40 8.31
N SER A 141 22.65 -4.68 8.42
CA SER A 141 22.08 -4.22 9.68
C SER A 141 20.58 -3.90 9.58
N ARG A 142 19.91 -3.82 10.73
CA ARG A 142 18.52 -3.37 10.80
C ARG A 142 18.34 -1.91 10.40
N GLU A 143 19.35 -1.08 10.66
CA GLU A 143 19.39 0.32 10.24
C GLU A 143 19.35 0.45 8.72
N GLU A 144 20.09 -0.41 8.00
CA GLU A 144 20.08 -0.44 6.53
C GLU A 144 18.68 -0.72 6.00
N ILE A 145 17.97 -1.68 6.58
CA ILE A 145 16.61 -2.02 6.17
C ILE A 145 15.64 -0.86 6.42
N VAL A 146 15.71 -0.22 7.59
CA VAL A 146 14.85 0.93 7.92
C VAL A 146 15.08 2.11 6.99
N LEU A 147 16.33 2.35 6.59
CA LEU A 147 16.71 3.53 5.82
C LEU A 147 16.67 3.34 4.30
N ALA A 148 16.79 2.09 3.82
CA ALA A 148 17.02 1.82 2.41
C ALA A 148 16.02 0.87 1.74
N TYR A 149 15.27 0.04 2.51
CA TYR A 149 14.41 -0.96 1.90
C TYR A 149 13.02 -0.41 1.58
N PRO A 150 12.64 -0.31 0.30
CA PRO A 150 11.32 0.17 -0.09
C PRO A 150 10.19 -0.75 0.40
N GLY A 151 10.44 -2.05 0.53
CA GLY A 151 9.47 -3.01 1.04
C GLY A 151 9.03 -2.68 2.47
N LEU A 152 9.96 -2.39 3.39
CA LEU A 152 9.61 -2.02 4.76
C LEU A 152 8.85 -0.70 4.82
N LEU A 153 9.22 0.29 3.99
CA LEU A 153 8.50 1.57 3.92
C LEU A 153 7.05 1.36 3.47
N ALA A 154 6.84 0.57 2.40
CA ALA A 154 5.51 0.26 1.90
C ALA A 154 4.64 -0.45 2.95
N ILE A 155 5.20 -1.47 3.62
CA ILE A 155 4.53 -2.21 4.68
C ILE A 155 4.17 -1.27 5.84
N THR A 156 5.07 -0.39 6.25
CA THR A 156 4.83 0.55 7.35
C THR A 156 3.70 1.53 7.01
N ILE A 157 3.70 2.09 5.81
CA ILE A 157 2.62 2.98 5.34
C ILE A 157 1.29 2.22 5.31
N TYR A 158 1.29 0.98 4.81
CA TYR A 158 0.12 0.12 4.84
C TYR A 158 -0.38 -0.11 6.28
N ARG A 159 0.49 -0.44 7.25
CA ARG A 159 0.11 -0.65 8.67
C ARG A 159 -0.61 0.57 9.24
N ILE A 160 -0.10 1.78 8.96
CA ILE A 160 -0.73 3.05 9.36
C ILE A 160 -2.11 3.20 8.73
N ALA A 161 -2.19 3.05 7.41
CA ALA A 161 -3.41 3.21 6.64
C ALA A 161 -4.47 2.15 7.03
N HIS A 162 -4.06 0.91 7.28
CA HIS A 162 -4.94 -0.18 7.70
C HIS A 162 -5.66 0.12 9.02
N GLU A 163 -4.97 0.66 10.02
CA GLU A 163 -5.60 1.00 11.29
C GLU A 163 -6.62 2.13 11.16
N LEU A 164 -6.39 3.11 10.28
CA LEU A 164 -7.40 4.12 9.93
C LEU A 164 -8.58 3.52 9.15
N PHE A 165 -8.31 2.59 8.25
CA PHE A 165 -9.34 1.86 7.50
C PHE A 165 -10.24 1.05 8.43
N LEU A 166 -9.68 0.36 9.41
CA LEU A 166 -10.45 -0.39 10.44
C LEU A 166 -11.33 0.54 11.29
N LEU A 167 -10.93 1.79 11.48
CA LEU A 167 -11.71 2.82 12.15
C LEU A 167 -12.74 3.47 11.22
N LYS A 168 -12.93 2.95 10.01
CA LYS A 168 -13.89 3.47 9.03
C LYS A 168 -13.63 4.93 8.64
N VAL A 169 -12.37 5.35 8.64
CA VAL A 169 -11.97 6.62 8.04
C VAL A 169 -11.97 6.43 6.52
N PRO A 170 -12.80 7.17 5.78
CA PRO A 170 -12.86 7.01 4.34
C PRO A 170 -11.72 7.78 3.65
N LEU A 171 -11.39 7.42 2.42
CA LEU A 171 -10.47 8.08 1.50
C LEU A 171 -9.02 8.20 2.00
N ILE A 172 -8.78 8.79 3.18
CA ILE A 172 -7.44 9.08 3.71
C ILE A 172 -6.52 7.84 3.74
N PRO A 173 -6.98 6.64 4.21
CA PRO A 173 -6.15 5.42 4.14
C PRO A 173 -5.69 5.10 2.72
N ARG A 174 -6.57 5.26 1.73
CA ARG A 174 -6.21 5.02 0.32
C ARG A 174 -5.19 6.03 -0.19
N MET A 175 -5.35 7.32 0.14
CA MET A 175 -4.36 8.35 -0.22
C MET A 175 -2.97 8.04 0.36
N MET A 176 -2.91 7.54 1.60
CA MET A 176 -1.64 7.13 2.21
C MET A 176 -1.01 5.95 1.47
N THR A 177 -1.78 4.92 1.12
CA THR A 177 -1.23 3.75 0.40
C THR A 177 -0.88 4.07 -1.05
N GLU A 178 -1.58 4.97 -1.73
CA GLU A 178 -1.19 5.47 -3.06
C GLU A 178 0.12 6.26 -3.02
N TYR A 179 0.34 7.04 -1.97
CA TYR A 179 1.65 7.67 -1.75
C TYR A 179 2.73 6.59 -1.55
N GLY A 180 2.47 5.56 -0.72
CA GLY A 180 3.40 4.44 -0.56
C GLY A 180 3.70 3.73 -1.89
N HIS A 181 2.68 3.55 -2.73
CA HIS A 181 2.80 2.99 -4.07
C HIS A 181 3.70 3.86 -4.98
N SER A 182 3.50 5.17 -4.97
CA SER A 182 4.31 6.08 -5.78
C SER A 182 5.79 6.09 -5.38
N GLU A 183 6.09 5.98 -4.08
CA GLU A 183 7.45 6.00 -3.56
C GLU A 183 8.19 4.66 -3.73
N THR A 184 7.47 3.54 -3.71
CA THR A 184 8.08 2.20 -3.60
C THR A 184 7.77 1.25 -4.75
N GLY A 185 6.77 1.56 -5.56
CA GLY A 185 6.24 0.65 -6.59
C GLY A 185 5.43 -0.53 -6.00
N VAL A 186 5.04 -0.49 -4.72
CA VAL A 186 4.25 -1.53 -4.03
C VAL A 186 2.84 -1.02 -3.77
N ASP A 187 1.84 -1.64 -4.37
CA ASP A 187 0.41 -1.34 -4.16
C ASP A 187 -0.21 -2.30 -3.15
N ILE A 188 -0.38 -1.87 -1.91
CA ILE A 188 -1.13 -2.63 -0.89
C ILE A 188 -2.40 -1.85 -0.54
N HIS A 189 -3.57 -2.43 -0.83
CA HIS A 189 -4.82 -1.79 -0.44
C HIS A 189 -4.98 -1.78 1.09
N PRO A 190 -5.41 -0.66 1.70
CA PRO A 190 -5.50 -0.56 3.17
C PRO A 190 -6.50 -1.53 3.80
N GLY A 191 -7.42 -2.10 3.02
CA GLY A 191 -8.38 -3.13 3.45
C GLY A 191 -7.81 -4.53 3.55
N ALA A 192 -6.64 -4.82 2.98
CA ALA A 192 -5.98 -6.11 3.12
C ALA A 192 -5.69 -6.42 4.60
N THR A 193 -5.74 -7.69 4.98
CA THR A 193 -5.37 -8.13 6.33
C THR A 193 -4.04 -8.87 6.24
N ILE A 194 -3.01 -8.38 6.92
CA ILE A 194 -1.65 -8.93 6.85
C ILE A 194 -1.14 -9.20 8.27
N GLY A 195 -0.69 -10.44 8.50
CA GLY A 195 -0.11 -10.91 9.75
C GLY A 195 1.23 -10.28 10.10
N ARG A 196 1.95 -10.89 11.03
CA ARG A 196 3.26 -10.45 11.54
C ARG A 196 4.40 -11.04 10.70
N TYR A 197 5.60 -10.47 10.82
CA TYR A 197 6.80 -10.95 10.12
C TYR A 197 6.60 -10.99 8.61
N PHE A 198 5.92 -9.99 8.08
CA PHE A 198 5.69 -9.87 6.64
C PHE A 198 6.89 -9.19 5.98
N PHE A 199 7.44 -9.83 4.94
CA PHE A 199 8.59 -9.29 4.23
C PHE A 199 8.35 -9.23 2.73
N ILE A 200 8.67 -8.09 2.12
CA ILE A 200 8.66 -7.89 0.67
C ILE A 200 10.09 -7.59 0.24
N ASP A 201 10.67 -8.51 -0.52
CA ASP A 201 12.03 -8.41 -1.04
C ASP A 201 12.02 -7.75 -2.43
N HIS A 202 12.96 -6.85 -2.69
CA HIS A 202 13.09 -6.00 -3.89
C HIS A 202 11.88 -5.09 -4.18
N ALA A 203 10.73 -5.41 -3.72
CA ALA A 203 9.48 -4.68 -3.60
C ALA A 203 8.75 -4.33 -4.90
N THR A 204 9.37 -3.70 -5.88
CA THR A 204 8.71 -3.10 -7.06
C THR A 204 7.73 -4.06 -7.75
N GLY A 205 6.51 -3.56 -8.01
CA GLY A 205 5.49 -4.29 -8.77
C GLY A 205 4.66 -5.28 -7.95
N VAL A 206 4.82 -5.34 -6.62
CA VAL A 206 3.94 -6.14 -5.76
C VAL A 206 2.57 -5.47 -5.67
N VAL A 207 1.51 -6.26 -5.83
CA VAL A 207 0.11 -5.82 -5.71
C VAL A 207 -0.65 -6.71 -4.72
N VAL A 208 -1.27 -6.12 -3.70
CA VAL A 208 -2.10 -6.81 -2.71
C VAL A 208 -3.49 -6.16 -2.66
N GLY A 209 -4.51 -6.88 -3.09
CA GLY A 209 -5.87 -6.37 -3.22
C GLY A 209 -6.64 -6.28 -1.89
N GLU A 210 -7.72 -5.51 -1.89
CA GLU A 210 -8.52 -5.09 -0.72
C GLU A 210 -8.93 -6.23 0.23
N THR A 211 -9.36 -7.36 -0.30
CA THR A 211 -9.89 -8.47 0.50
C THR A 211 -8.90 -9.62 0.65
N ALA A 212 -7.60 -9.37 0.36
CA ALA A 212 -6.56 -10.34 0.61
C ALA A 212 -6.40 -10.59 2.11
N VAL A 213 -6.13 -11.84 2.47
CA VAL A 213 -5.77 -12.24 3.82
C VAL A 213 -4.41 -12.93 3.76
N ILE A 214 -3.43 -12.41 4.46
CA ILE A 214 -2.06 -12.90 4.50
C ILE A 214 -1.70 -13.22 5.95
N GLY A 215 -1.26 -14.43 6.21
CA GLY A 215 -0.86 -14.91 7.53
C GLY A 215 0.50 -14.36 8.00
N ASP A 216 1.02 -14.99 9.04
CA ASP A 216 2.32 -14.65 9.62
C ASP A 216 3.47 -15.28 8.82
N HIS A 217 4.66 -14.65 8.86
CA HIS A 217 5.89 -15.15 8.22
C HIS A 217 5.74 -15.39 6.72
N VAL A 218 5.02 -14.52 6.02
CA VAL A 218 4.90 -14.58 4.56
C VAL A 218 5.95 -13.70 3.91
N LYS A 219 6.66 -14.28 2.93
CA LYS A 219 7.66 -13.56 2.11
C LYS A 219 7.18 -13.45 0.67
N LEU A 220 7.17 -12.22 0.13
CA LEU A 220 6.90 -11.92 -1.26
C LEU A 220 8.14 -11.36 -1.94
N TYR A 221 8.34 -11.71 -3.20
CA TYR A 221 9.32 -11.09 -4.07
C TYR A 221 8.68 -10.09 -5.03
N GLN A 222 9.50 -9.31 -5.74
CA GLN A 222 9.04 -8.31 -6.71
C GLN A 222 8.05 -8.88 -7.73
N GLY A 223 7.10 -8.03 -8.15
CA GLY A 223 6.13 -8.36 -9.19
C GLY A 223 5.05 -9.38 -8.77
N VAL A 224 4.99 -9.81 -7.51
CA VAL A 224 3.93 -10.72 -7.03
C VAL A 224 2.59 -9.99 -7.02
N THR A 225 1.55 -10.65 -7.56
CA THR A 225 0.18 -10.15 -7.54
C THR A 225 -0.73 -11.07 -6.73
N ILE A 226 -1.36 -10.53 -5.66
CA ILE A 226 -2.44 -11.17 -4.91
C ILE A 226 -3.74 -10.44 -5.27
N GLY A 227 -4.40 -10.91 -6.34
CA GLY A 227 -5.41 -10.19 -7.07
C GLY A 227 -6.77 -10.86 -7.17
N ALA A 228 -7.74 -10.14 -7.74
CA ALA A 228 -9.03 -10.71 -8.09
C ALA A 228 -8.92 -11.50 -9.42
N LEU A 229 -9.66 -12.61 -9.54
CA LEU A 229 -9.72 -13.38 -10.77
C LEU A 229 -10.41 -12.61 -11.90
N SER A 230 -11.40 -11.78 -11.56
CA SER A 230 -12.10 -10.91 -12.50
C SER A 230 -12.69 -9.70 -11.78
N THR A 231 -12.61 -8.55 -12.43
CA THR A 231 -13.22 -7.29 -11.96
C THR A 231 -14.40 -6.85 -12.84
N ARG A 232 -14.89 -7.73 -13.76
CA ARG A 232 -15.98 -7.41 -14.69
C ARG A 232 -17.29 -7.01 -14.00
N GLY A 233 -17.51 -7.40 -12.75
CA GLY A 233 -18.67 -6.99 -11.95
C GLY A 233 -18.61 -5.53 -11.47
N GLY A 234 -17.48 -4.84 -11.59
CA GLY A 234 -17.30 -3.46 -11.16
C GLY A 234 -17.78 -3.23 -9.72
N GLN A 235 -18.60 -2.19 -9.51
CA GLN A 235 -19.12 -1.82 -8.18
C GLN A 235 -20.01 -2.89 -7.52
N LYS A 236 -20.56 -3.85 -8.28
CA LYS A 236 -21.33 -4.99 -7.71
C LYS A 236 -20.47 -5.92 -6.86
N LEU A 237 -19.14 -5.86 -7.00
CA LEU A 237 -18.19 -6.65 -6.21
C LEU A 237 -17.76 -5.93 -4.92
N LYS A 238 -18.29 -4.75 -4.64
CA LYS A 238 -17.96 -4.00 -3.42
C LYS A 238 -18.31 -4.83 -2.16
N GLY A 239 -17.34 -5.00 -1.26
CA GLY A 239 -17.49 -5.76 -0.02
C GLY A 239 -17.42 -7.29 -0.18
N ALA A 240 -17.40 -7.83 -1.40
CA ALA A 240 -17.26 -9.27 -1.61
C ALA A 240 -15.79 -9.71 -1.50
N LYS A 241 -15.56 -10.89 -0.90
CA LYS A 241 -14.24 -11.56 -0.89
C LYS A 241 -13.88 -11.93 -2.33
N ARG A 242 -12.83 -11.28 -2.88
CA ARG A 242 -12.40 -11.45 -4.27
C ARG A 242 -10.89 -11.66 -4.45
N HIS A 243 -10.13 -11.55 -3.37
CA HIS A 243 -8.68 -11.75 -3.34
C HIS A 243 -8.31 -12.96 -2.50
N PRO A 244 -7.19 -13.64 -2.79
CA PRO A 244 -6.78 -14.88 -2.14
C PRO A 244 -6.56 -14.77 -0.64
N THR A 245 -6.47 -15.96 -0.01
CA THR A 245 -5.93 -16.14 1.33
C THR A 245 -4.58 -16.86 1.22
N ILE A 246 -3.55 -16.27 1.83
CA ILE A 246 -2.21 -16.85 1.96
C ILE A 246 -2.02 -17.19 3.43
N GLU A 247 -1.82 -18.46 3.74
CA GLU A 247 -1.62 -18.91 5.11
C GLU A 247 -0.19 -18.61 5.61
N ASN A 248 0.15 -19.07 6.82
CA ASN A 248 1.43 -18.79 7.46
C ASN A 248 2.61 -19.47 6.75
N ASN A 249 3.80 -18.89 6.90
CA ASN A 249 5.08 -19.47 6.43
C ASN A 249 5.10 -19.71 4.90
N VAL A 250 4.43 -18.88 4.12
CA VAL A 250 4.40 -19.03 2.65
C VAL A 250 5.44 -18.11 2.01
N THR A 251 6.20 -18.64 1.07
CA THR A 251 7.11 -17.85 0.22
C THR A 251 6.59 -17.84 -1.22
N ILE A 252 6.46 -16.63 -1.78
CA ILE A 252 5.97 -16.42 -3.15
C ILE A 252 7.06 -15.68 -3.94
N TYR A 253 7.64 -16.39 -4.92
CA TYR A 253 8.72 -15.85 -5.75
C TYR A 253 8.23 -14.91 -6.84
N SER A 254 9.18 -14.19 -7.42
CA SER A 254 9.01 -13.07 -8.34
C SER A 254 8.02 -13.34 -9.49
N GLY A 255 7.18 -12.33 -9.79
CA GLY A 255 6.25 -12.35 -10.91
C GLY A 255 5.08 -13.34 -10.78
N ALA A 256 4.96 -14.08 -9.68
CA ALA A 256 3.84 -14.99 -9.49
C ALA A 256 2.52 -14.23 -9.29
N SER A 257 1.44 -14.74 -9.90
CA SER A 257 0.09 -14.20 -9.76
C SER A 257 -0.81 -15.22 -9.06
N ILE A 258 -1.37 -14.86 -7.91
CA ILE A 258 -2.34 -15.66 -7.16
C ILE A 258 -3.67 -14.90 -7.20
N LEU A 259 -4.71 -15.52 -7.78
CA LEU A 259 -5.95 -14.83 -8.11
C LEU A 259 -7.18 -15.57 -7.60
N GLY A 260 -8.18 -14.78 -7.14
CA GLY A 260 -9.52 -15.27 -6.79
C GLY A 260 -9.80 -15.41 -5.31
N GLY A 261 -11.01 -15.02 -4.88
CA GLY A 261 -11.42 -14.98 -3.47
C GLY A 261 -11.49 -16.35 -2.79
N GLU A 262 -11.75 -17.40 -3.55
CA GLU A 262 -11.79 -18.80 -3.06
C GLU A 262 -10.40 -19.46 -3.05
N THR A 263 -9.39 -18.81 -3.62
CA THR A 263 -8.03 -19.36 -3.69
C THR A 263 -7.34 -19.24 -2.34
N VAL A 264 -6.90 -20.38 -1.81
CA VAL A 264 -6.13 -20.47 -0.57
C VAL A 264 -4.76 -21.08 -0.87
N VAL A 265 -3.69 -20.42 -0.50
CA VAL A 265 -2.35 -21.01 -0.49
C VAL A 265 -2.09 -21.50 0.93
N GLY A 266 -2.06 -22.83 1.11
CA GLY A 266 -1.88 -23.48 2.41
C GLY A 266 -0.50 -23.18 3.02
N HIS A 267 -0.42 -23.24 4.35
CA HIS A 267 0.79 -22.93 5.11
C HIS A 267 2.01 -23.76 4.69
N ASP A 268 3.20 -23.24 4.96
CA ASP A 268 4.49 -23.87 4.64
C ASP A 268 4.69 -24.16 3.15
N SER A 269 3.98 -23.45 2.27
CA SER A 269 4.06 -23.63 0.82
C SER A 269 5.06 -22.67 0.18
N VAL A 270 5.62 -23.10 -0.95
CA VAL A 270 6.54 -22.31 -1.78
C VAL A 270 5.99 -22.21 -3.20
N ILE A 271 5.73 -20.99 -3.65
CA ILE A 271 5.24 -20.70 -5.01
C ILE A 271 6.40 -20.19 -5.85
N GLY A 272 6.77 -20.94 -6.87
CA GLY A 272 7.83 -20.58 -7.80
C GLY A 272 7.49 -19.34 -8.64
N GLY A 273 8.51 -18.64 -9.10
CA GLY A 273 8.36 -17.41 -9.87
C GLY A 273 7.54 -17.60 -11.15
N ASN A 274 6.90 -16.52 -11.59
CA ASN A 274 6.03 -16.46 -12.77
C ASN A 274 4.87 -17.48 -12.81
N SER A 275 4.56 -18.12 -11.66
CA SER A 275 3.42 -19.05 -11.55
C SER A 275 2.10 -18.30 -11.61
N PHE A 276 1.10 -18.87 -12.29
CA PHE A 276 -0.25 -18.33 -12.40
C PHE A 276 -1.25 -19.25 -11.68
N ILE A 277 -1.67 -18.86 -10.46
CA ILE A 277 -2.45 -19.67 -9.55
C ILE A 277 -3.88 -19.13 -9.44
N THR A 278 -4.87 -19.96 -9.80
CA THR A 278 -6.30 -19.61 -9.74
C THR A 278 -7.13 -20.61 -8.94
N ARG A 279 -6.47 -21.54 -8.23
CA ARG A 279 -7.10 -22.54 -7.38
C ARG A 279 -6.23 -22.80 -6.14
N SER A 280 -6.85 -23.30 -5.09
CA SER A 280 -6.18 -23.54 -3.83
C SER A 280 -5.02 -24.54 -3.92
N ILE A 281 -4.00 -24.27 -3.12
CA ILE A 281 -2.79 -25.07 -2.97
C ILE A 281 -2.80 -25.66 -1.55
N LYS A 282 -2.55 -26.98 -1.43
CA LYS A 282 -2.50 -27.66 -0.13
C LYS A 282 -1.29 -27.20 0.68
N PRO A 283 -1.36 -27.24 2.03
CA PRO A 283 -0.20 -26.98 2.88
C PRO A 283 1.03 -27.81 2.51
N GLY A 284 2.22 -27.22 2.73
CA GLY A 284 3.51 -27.87 2.48
C GLY A 284 3.81 -28.13 1.00
N THR A 285 3.08 -27.49 0.08
CA THR A 285 3.22 -27.74 -1.36
C THR A 285 4.28 -26.82 -1.99
N ARG A 286 5.12 -27.39 -2.83
CA ARG A 286 6.02 -26.64 -3.70
C ARG A 286 5.46 -26.61 -5.13
N VAL A 287 5.20 -25.39 -5.64
CA VAL A 287 4.76 -25.16 -7.01
C VAL A 287 5.97 -24.67 -7.82
N SER A 288 6.21 -25.28 -8.97
CA SER A 288 7.24 -24.85 -9.91
C SER A 288 6.75 -25.00 -11.34
N ILE A 289 7.19 -24.14 -12.24
CA ILE A 289 6.93 -24.27 -13.67
C ILE A 289 7.91 -25.33 -14.19
N LYS A 290 7.37 -26.35 -14.88
CA LYS A 290 8.18 -27.32 -15.61
C LYS A 290 8.11 -27.02 -17.11
N ASN A 291 9.25 -27.18 -17.81
CA ASN A 291 9.37 -27.09 -19.27
C ASN A 291 8.95 -25.71 -19.85
N GLN A 292 9.72 -24.66 -19.57
CA GLN A 292 9.76 -23.53 -20.48
C GLN A 292 10.50 -23.99 -21.74
N GLU A 293 9.77 -24.22 -22.84
CA GLU A 293 10.39 -24.40 -24.15
C GLU A 293 10.80 -23.02 -24.65
N LEU A 294 12.10 -22.80 -24.81
CA LEU A 294 12.60 -21.61 -25.51
C LEU A 294 12.61 -21.93 -27.01
N GLN A 295 11.94 -21.12 -27.81
CA GLN A 295 12.13 -21.08 -29.24
C GLN A 295 13.11 -19.94 -29.55
N ILE A 296 14.24 -20.32 -30.10
CA ILE A 296 15.30 -19.36 -30.45
C ILE A 296 15.34 -19.28 -32.00
N ASP A 297 15.06 -18.11 -32.52
CA ASP A 297 15.12 -17.81 -33.95
C ASP A 297 16.33 -16.92 -34.20
N GLU A 298 17.36 -17.48 -34.82
CA GLU A 298 18.58 -16.75 -35.19
C GLU A 298 18.36 -15.93 -36.47
N ARG A 299 19.12 -14.84 -36.60
CA ARG A 299 18.99 -13.93 -37.78
C ARG A 299 19.32 -14.57 -39.11
N ASP A 300 20.03 -15.68 -39.12
CA ASP A 300 20.39 -16.47 -40.32
C ASP A 300 19.27 -17.43 -40.78
N GLY A 301 18.10 -17.41 -40.05
CA GLY A 301 16.98 -18.28 -40.35
C GLY A 301 17.05 -19.65 -39.67
N THR A 302 18.05 -19.91 -38.85
CA THR A 302 18.13 -21.12 -38.02
C THR A 302 17.20 -21.01 -36.85
N SER A 303 16.34 -21.99 -36.66
CA SER A 303 15.39 -22.05 -35.51
C SER A 303 15.61 -23.37 -34.77
N PHE A 304 15.78 -23.31 -33.46
CA PHE A 304 15.86 -24.50 -32.61
C PHE A 304 15.06 -24.31 -31.33
N LYS A 305 14.56 -25.42 -30.82
CA LYS A 305 13.90 -25.49 -29.53
C LYS A 305 14.85 -26.04 -28.49
N GLU A 306 15.24 -25.21 -27.55
CA GLU A 306 16.03 -25.65 -26.41
C GLU A 306 15.09 -26.11 -25.28
N LYS A 307 15.18 -27.39 -24.93
CA LYS A 307 14.59 -27.91 -23.70
C LYS A 307 15.58 -27.72 -22.59
N GLU A 308 15.29 -26.84 -21.67
CA GLU A 308 16.09 -26.67 -20.47
C GLU A 308 16.26 -28.00 -19.73
N ILE A 309 17.48 -28.41 -19.57
CA ILE A 309 17.88 -29.70 -19.00
C ILE A 309 18.04 -29.54 -17.50
N ALA A 310 17.46 -30.46 -16.83
CA ALA A 310 17.61 -30.98 -15.48
C ALA A 310 16.57 -30.57 -14.45
N PRO A 311 15.76 -31.53 -14.00
CA PRO A 311 14.94 -31.37 -12.80
C PRO A 311 15.85 -31.48 -11.58
N GLY A 312 16.00 -30.42 -10.82
CA GLY A 312 16.59 -30.48 -9.49
C GLY A 312 17.41 -29.30 -9.00
N THR A 313 17.80 -28.36 -9.85
CA THR A 313 18.81 -27.36 -9.47
C THR A 313 18.37 -25.90 -9.60
N TRP A 314 17.18 -25.61 -10.09
CA TRP A 314 16.71 -24.23 -10.19
C TRP A 314 15.94 -23.82 -8.94
N PHE A 315 16.70 -23.46 -7.93
CA PHE A 315 16.20 -22.53 -6.92
C PHE A 315 16.29 -21.16 -7.57
N TYR A 316 15.14 -20.52 -7.82
CA TYR A 316 15.14 -19.12 -8.20
C TYR A 316 15.75 -18.34 -7.04
N THR A 317 17.01 -18.11 -7.12
CA THR A 317 17.69 -17.05 -6.38
C THR A 317 17.51 -15.80 -7.21
N ILE A 318 16.64 -14.88 -6.72
CA ILE A 318 16.46 -13.48 -7.15
C ILE A 318 15.76 -13.33 -8.49
#